data_9e70417fd5ece7194676ea5263d00b3e
#
_entry.id   9e70417fd5ece7194676ea5263d00b3e
#
_cell.length_a   1.000
_cell.length_b   1.000
_cell.length_c   1.000
_cell.angle_alpha   90.00
_cell.angle_beta   90.00
_cell.angle_gamma   90.00
#
_symmetry.space_group_name_H-M   'P 1'
#
loop_
_entity.id
_entity.type
_entity.pdbx_description
1 polymer ?
#
loop_
_entity_poly.entity_id
_entity_poly.type
_entity_poly.pdbx_seq_one_letter_code
_entity_poly.pdbx_strand_id
1 'polypeptide(L)'
;MFEEEYSQYWKTIVDTMADGLMVVDSEGVIVSINQAMEEISGYSKGELIGKSCELLECDTCFKTRADGHDKYCALFKDGVVTRRKCTLRKKDGSRIHLYKNATILKDRSDRVIGGVETWTDLSEVVAKDKVISRLRKELSSEDAFHGILGKSAAMVQVFDLISSAAQSEAPVIIYGESGTGKSL
;
A
#
# COMPACT_ATOMS: atom_id res chain seq x y z
N MET A 1 -19.88 30.12 22.06
CA MET A 1 -20.99 29.67 21.18
C MET A 1 -20.47 29.28 19.79
N PHE A 2 -19.87 30.17 18.99
CA PHE A 2 -19.32 29.79 17.67
C PHE A 2 -18.16 28.79 17.72
N GLU A 3 -17.23 28.89 18.67
CA GLU A 3 -16.09 27.96 18.78
C GLU A 3 -16.52 26.54 19.18
N GLU A 4 -17.51 26.36 20.01
CA GLU A 4 -18.07 25.07 20.41
C GLU A 4 -18.79 24.38 19.23
N GLU A 5 -19.57 25.14 18.45
CA GLU A 5 -20.20 24.62 17.23
C GLU A 5 -19.16 24.19 16.18
N TYR A 6 -18.12 24.99 15.95
CA TYR A 6 -17.02 24.62 15.06
C TYR A 6 -16.29 23.35 15.53
N SER A 7 -16.04 23.21 16.82
CA SER A 7 -15.42 22.00 17.39
C SER A 7 -16.27 20.75 17.14
N GLN A 8 -17.60 20.87 17.25
CA GLN A 8 -18.51 19.75 17.00
C GLN A 8 -18.59 19.39 15.51
N TYR A 9 -18.57 20.38 14.61
CA TYR A 9 -18.52 20.14 13.17
C TYR A 9 -17.22 19.44 12.77
N TRP A 10 -16.07 19.88 13.26
CA TRP A 10 -14.78 19.24 13.00
C TRP A 10 -14.76 17.79 13.46
N LYS A 11 -15.30 17.52 14.64
CA LYS A 11 -15.40 16.15 15.14
C LYS A 11 -16.23 15.28 14.20
N THR A 12 -17.40 15.76 13.79
CA THR A 12 -18.27 15.02 12.86
C THR A 12 -17.57 14.77 11.52
N ILE A 13 -16.90 15.78 10.95
CA ILE A 13 -16.15 15.65 9.69
C ILE A 13 -15.08 14.57 9.83
N VAL A 14 -14.28 14.62 10.87
CA VAL A 14 -13.17 13.68 11.11
C VAL A 14 -13.68 12.26 11.36
N ASP A 15 -14.78 12.10 12.09
CA ASP A 15 -15.37 10.79 12.40
C ASP A 15 -16.12 10.17 11.20
N THR A 16 -16.49 10.97 10.18
CA THR A 16 -17.10 10.45 8.94
C THR A 16 -16.08 10.11 7.85
N MET A 17 -14.80 10.41 8.05
CA MET A 17 -13.75 10.06 7.10
C MET A 17 -13.52 8.54 7.09
N ALA A 18 -13.38 7.96 5.89
CA ALA A 18 -13.01 6.56 5.73
C ALA A 18 -11.51 6.31 6.01
N ASP A 19 -10.70 7.34 5.88
CA ASP A 19 -9.27 7.28 6.21
C ASP A 19 -9.07 7.41 7.73
N GLY A 20 -8.18 6.58 8.28
CA GLY A 20 -7.73 6.74 9.66
C GLY A 20 -7.00 8.06 9.83
N LEU A 21 -7.35 8.83 10.86
CA LEU A 21 -6.66 10.05 11.24
C LEU A 21 -6.04 9.88 12.61
N MET A 22 -4.79 10.28 12.74
CA MET A 22 -4.04 10.28 13.99
C MET A 22 -3.28 11.59 14.15
N VAL A 23 -3.35 12.16 15.34
CA VAL A 23 -2.56 13.33 15.73
C VAL A 23 -1.58 12.89 16.82
N VAL A 24 -0.32 13.29 16.68
CA VAL A 24 0.73 13.07 17.65
C VAL A 24 1.31 14.41 18.12
N ASP A 25 1.82 14.45 19.34
CA ASP A 25 2.61 15.59 19.81
C ASP A 25 4.05 15.55 19.25
N SER A 26 4.88 16.51 19.65
CA SER A 26 6.28 16.61 19.22
C SER A 26 7.15 15.43 19.69
N GLU A 27 6.73 14.65 20.66
CA GLU A 27 7.43 13.45 21.18
C GLU A 27 6.93 12.16 20.52
N GLY A 28 5.89 12.24 19.64
CA GLY A 28 5.28 11.11 18.98
C GLY A 28 4.25 10.38 19.85
N VAL A 29 3.77 11.03 20.92
CA VAL A 29 2.66 10.51 21.72
C VAL A 29 1.35 10.81 21.02
N ILE A 30 0.48 9.81 20.92
CA ILE A 30 -0.83 9.92 20.27
C ILE A 30 -1.76 10.76 21.14
N VAL A 31 -2.25 11.88 20.60
CA VAL A 31 -3.15 12.80 21.31
C VAL A 31 -4.59 12.74 20.80
N SER A 32 -4.79 12.31 19.56
CA SER A 32 -6.14 12.14 18.99
C SER A 32 -6.14 11.12 17.86
N ILE A 33 -7.27 10.42 17.72
CA ILE A 33 -7.58 9.55 16.59
C ILE A 33 -9.07 9.68 16.25
N ASN A 34 -9.44 9.36 14.99
CA ASN A 34 -10.82 9.20 14.58
C ASN A 34 -11.28 7.73 14.67
N GLN A 35 -12.57 7.48 14.40
CA GLN A 35 -13.15 6.16 14.42
C GLN A 35 -12.50 5.22 13.38
N ALA A 36 -12.24 5.69 12.17
CA ALA A 36 -11.59 4.87 11.14
C ALA A 36 -10.22 4.37 11.59
N MET A 37 -9.46 5.14 12.37
CA MET A 37 -8.18 4.69 12.92
C MET A 37 -8.33 3.57 13.95
N GLU A 38 -9.42 3.56 14.75
CA GLU A 38 -9.74 2.43 15.63
C GLU A 38 -10.00 1.15 14.82
N GLU A 39 -10.78 1.25 13.74
CA GLU A 39 -11.12 0.13 12.86
C GLU A 39 -9.87 -0.41 12.12
N ILE A 40 -9.05 0.49 11.57
CA ILE A 40 -7.82 0.15 10.86
C ILE A 40 -6.81 -0.53 11.80
N SER A 41 -6.59 0.01 12.98
CA SER A 41 -5.58 -0.48 13.90
C SER A 41 -6.07 -1.64 14.79
N GLY A 42 -7.37 -1.74 15.01
CA GLY A 42 -7.99 -2.67 15.95
C GLY A 42 -7.82 -2.29 17.43
N TYR A 43 -7.23 -1.14 17.72
CA TYR A 43 -7.12 -0.58 19.05
C TYR A 43 -8.23 0.44 19.29
N SER A 44 -8.80 0.44 20.48
CA SER A 44 -9.72 1.51 20.88
C SER A 44 -8.99 2.82 21.15
N LYS A 45 -9.71 3.93 21.05
CA LYS A 45 -9.22 5.27 21.37
C LYS A 45 -8.57 5.34 22.76
N GLY A 46 -9.18 4.70 23.75
CA GLY A 46 -8.65 4.67 25.12
C GLY A 46 -7.34 3.90 25.27
N GLU A 47 -7.04 2.98 24.36
CA GLU A 47 -5.79 2.21 24.36
C GLU A 47 -4.66 2.94 23.64
N LEU A 48 -4.97 3.80 22.66
CA LEU A 48 -3.97 4.53 21.86
C LEU A 48 -3.62 5.91 22.43
N ILE A 49 -4.59 6.65 22.94
CA ILE A 49 -4.32 8.00 23.49
C ILE A 49 -3.30 7.92 24.65
N GLY A 50 -2.30 8.79 24.59
CA GLY A 50 -1.20 8.83 25.56
C GLY A 50 -0.13 7.76 25.36
N LYS A 51 -0.23 6.93 24.31
CA LYS A 51 0.82 5.95 23.96
C LYS A 51 1.69 6.49 22.84
N SER A 52 2.94 6.00 22.78
CA SER A 52 3.80 6.28 21.64
C SER A 52 3.23 5.66 20.35
N CYS A 53 3.28 6.39 19.25
CA CYS A 53 2.90 5.89 17.93
C CYS A 53 3.73 4.67 17.49
N GLU A 54 4.84 4.38 18.15
CA GLU A 54 5.65 3.17 17.95
C GLU A 54 4.88 1.87 18.19
N LEU A 55 3.84 1.92 19.03
CA LEU A 55 2.96 0.79 19.30
C LEU A 55 2.38 0.18 18.01
N LEU A 56 2.18 0.98 16.99
CA LEU A 56 1.62 0.58 15.70
C LEU A 56 2.66 -0.07 14.77
N GLU A 57 3.92 -0.14 15.17
CA GLU A 57 5.02 -0.76 14.43
C GLU A 57 5.00 -0.47 12.90
N CYS A 58 4.81 0.80 12.54
CA CYS A 58 4.86 1.22 11.13
C CYS A 58 6.27 0.98 10.57
N ASP A 59 6.38 0.13 9.56
CA ASP A 59 7.66 -0.34 9.00
C ASP A 59 8.54 0.79 8.44
N THR A 60 7.93 1.84 7.89
CA THR A 60 8.67 3.00 7.38
C THR A 60 9.26 3.86 8.49
N CYS A 61 8.65 3.87 9.68
CA CYS A 61 9.17 4.56 10.85
C CYS A 61 10.34 3.78 11.47
N PHE A 62 10.25 2.45 11.52
CA PHE A 62 11.29 1.57 12.06
C PHE A 62 12.59 1.64 11.26
N LYS A 63 12.50 1.61 9.92
CA LYS A 63 13.68 1.69 9.04
C LYS A 63 14.45 2.98 9.24
N THR A 64 13.76 4.10 9.39
CA THR A 64 14.41 5.40 9.61
C THR A 64 15.13 5.48 10.95
N ARG A 65 14.70 4.72 11.95
CA ARG A 65 15.34 4.67 13.29
C ARG A 65 16.50 3.67 13.33
N ALA A 66 16.42 2.54 12.62
CA ALA A 66 17.47 1.53 12.55
C ALA A 66 18.76 2.05 11.91
N ASP A 67 18.68 3.06 11.04
CA ASP A 67 19.83 3.70 10.37
C ASP A 67 20.62 4.66 11.29
N GLY A 68 20.39 4.62 12.61
CA GLY A 68 21.18 5.39 13.60
C GLY A 68 20.89 6.89 13.61
N HIS A 69 19.91 7.34 12.89
CA HIS A 69 19.44 8.71 12.95
C HIS A 69 18.45 8.86 14.12
N ASP A 70 18.93 9.53 15.14
CA ASP A 70 18.26 9.92 16.39
C ASP A 70 16.73 9.98 16.36
N LYS A 71 16.16 9.71 17.54
CA LYS A 71 14.82 9.98 18.16
C LYS A 71 13.69 10.63 17.34
N TYR A 72 13.92 11.06 16.09
CA TYR A 72 12.95 11.80 15.29
C TYR A 72 12.38 10.94 14.16
N CYS A 73 11.05 10.78 14.20
CA CYS A 73 10.26 10.32 13.07
C CYS A 73 10.63 11.15 11.81
N ALA A 74 10.71 10.50 10.63
CA ALA A 74 10.98 11.18 9.36
C ALA A 74 10.06 12.40 9.14
N LEU A 75 8.83 12.38 9.67
CA LEU A 75 7.91 13.51 9.62
C LEU A 75 8.51 14.78 10.23
N PHE A 76 9.11 14.69 11.41
CA PHE A 76 9.67 15.88 12.08
C PHE A 76 10.98 16.35 11.44
N LYS A 77 11.66 15.48 10.71
CA LYS A 77 12.86 15.82 9.94
C LYS A 77 12.50 16.49 8.60
N ASP A 78 11.56 15.90 7.87
CA ASP A 78 11.26 16.29 6.49
C ASP A 78 10.05 17.25 6.41
N GLY A 79 9.30 17.40 7.50
CA GLY A 79 8.12 18.27 7.61
C GLY A 79 6.86 17.73 6.96
N VAL A 80 6.97 16.84 5.97
CA VAL A 80 5.85 16.25 5.24
C VAL A 80 6.18 14.85 4.73
N VAL A 81 5.18 13.99 4.71
CA VAL A 81 5.22 12.66 4.10
C VAL A 81 4.01 12.53 3.18
N THR A 82 4.22 12.21 1.89
CA THR A 82 3.13 12.12 0.92
C THR A 82 3.06 10.73 0.33
N ARG A 83 1.86 10.12 0.36
CA ARG A 83 1.50 8.83 -0.26
C ARG A 83 2.56 7.73 -0.07
N ARG A 84 3.13 7.62 1.11
CA ARG A 84 4.12 6.59 1.42
C ARG A 84 3.42 5.27 1.70
N LYS A 85 3.71 4.24 0.93
CA LYS A 85 3.27 2.87 1.22
C LYS A 85 3.98 2.39 2.48
N CYS A 86 3.21 1.81 3.40
CA CYS A 86 3.74 1.20 4.61
C CYS A 86 2.85 0.06 5.09
N THR A 87 3.34 -0.68 6.06
CA THR A 87 2.55 -1.65 6.82
C THR A 87 2.47 -1.21 8.27
N LEU A 88 1.32 -1.44 8.87
CA LEU A 88 1.03 -1.21 10.28
C LEU A 88 0.71 -2.56 10.92
N ARG A 89 1.13 -2.77 12.18
CA ARG A 89 0.74 -3.92 12.98
C ARG A 89 -0.53 -3.60 13.75
N LYS A 90 -1.56 -4.41 13.53
CA LYS A 90 -2.82 -4.33 14.25
C LYS A 90 -2.71 -4.95 15.65
N LYS A 91 -3.69 -4.67 16.51
CA LYS A 91 -3.79 -5.23 17.86
C LYS A 91 -3.79 -6.76 17.90
N ASP A 92 -4.40 -7.42 16.91
CA ASP A 92 -4.43 -8.88 16.77
C ASP A 92 -3.11 -9.47 16.25
N GLY A 93 -2.09 -8.64 16.00
CA GLY A 93 -0.79 -9.02 15.49
C GLY A 93 -0.72 -9.12 13.97
N SER A 94 -1.84 -9.05 13.26
CA SER A 94 -1.85 -9.02 11.79
C SER A 94 -1.25 -7.72 11.25
N ARG A 95 -0.81 -7.74 9.98
CA ARG A 95 -0.29 -6.54 9.29
C ARG A 95 -1.24 -6.10 8.20
N ILE A 96 -1.44 -4.81 8.12
CA ILE A 96 -2.30 -4.15 7.12
C ILE A 96 -1.45 -3.24 6.23
N HIS A 97 -1.74 -3.22 4.92
CA HIS A 97 -1.09 -2.35 3.95
C HIS A 97 -1.84 -1.03 3.85
N LEU A 98 -1.11 0.06 3.91
CA LEU A 98 -1.67 1.41 3.99
C LEU A 98 -0.91 2.39 3.09
N TYR A 99 -1.60 3.46 2.65
CA TYR A 99 -0.93 4.71 2.32
C TYR A 99 -0.96 5.64 3.52
N LYS A 100 0.18 6.23 3.81
CA LYS A 100 0.36 7.24 4.84
C LYS A 100 0.63 8.59 4.21
N ASN A 101 -0.11 9.61 4.65
CA ASN A 101 0.29 11.01 4.50
C ASN A 101 0.48 11.58 5.90
N ALA A 102 1.43 12.50 6.03
CA ALA A 102 1.66 13.17 7.31
C ALA A 102 2.21 14.57 7.09
N THR A 103 1.87 15.48 7.98
CA THR A 103 2.44 16.84 8.02
C THR A 103 2.61 17.31 9.45
N ILE A 104 3.60 18.17 9.67
CA ILE A 104 3.82 18.78 10.99
C ILE A 104 2.72 19.79 11.30
N LEU A 105 2.36 19.87 12.56
CA LEU A 105 1.48 20.89 13.12
C LEU A 105 2.33 21.97 13.79
N LYS A 106 2.00 23.22 13.54
CA LYS A 106 2.69 24.39 14.10
C LYS A 106 1.72 25.29 14.86
N ASP A 107 2.21 25.89 15.90
CA ASP A 107 1.47 26.93 16.65
C ASP A 107 1.50 28.28 15.90
N ARG A 108 0.84 29.30 16.48
CA ARG A 108 0.82 30.67 15.94
C ARG A 108 2.21 31.33 15.88
N SER A 109 3.19 30.79 16.56
CA SER A 109 4.59 31.27 16.60
C SER A 109 5.50 30.44 15.69
N ASP A 110 4.93 29.65 14.75
CA ASP A 110 5.63 28.75 13.81
C ASP A 110 6.43 27.61 14.50
N ARG A 111 6.21 27.35 15.79
CA ARG A 111 6.86 26.26 16.50
C ARG A 111 6.11 24.97 16.23
N VAL A 112 6.85 23.90 15.93
CA VAL A 112 6.29 22.55 15.74
C VAL A 112 5.75 22.05 17.07
N ILE A 113 4.44 21.74 17.11
CA ILE A 113 3.73 21.24 18.28
C ILE A 113 3.31 19.78 18.14
N GLY A 114 3.49 19.19 16.94
CA GLY A 114 3.14 17.80 16.70
C GLY A 114 3.02 17.50 15.22
N GLY A 115 2.29 16.45 14.90
CA GLY A 115 2.00 16.03 13.52
C GLY A 115 0.59 15.46 13.38
N VAL A 116 0.04 15.59 12.20
CA VAL A 116 -1.19 14.92 11.78
C VAL A 116 -0.86 13.91 10.69
N GLU A 117 -1.43 12.73 10.81
CA GLU A 117 -1.23 11.61 9.88
C GLU A 117 -2.58 11.10 9.40
N THR A 118 -2.70 10.82 8.10
CA THR A 118 -3.83 10.09 7.53
C THR A 118 -3.37 8.74 6.98
N TRP A 119 -4.25 7.72 7.15
CA TRP A 119 -3.95 6.33 6.87
C TRP A 119 -5.07 5.74 6.00
N THR A 120 -4.79 5.50 4.73
CA THR A 120 -5.74 4.90 3.78
C THR A 120 -5.51 3.40 3.70
N ASP A 121 -6.53 2.59 4.00
CA ASP A 121 -6.47 1.13 3.91
C ASP A 121 -6.39 0.67 2.45
N LEU A 122 -5.41 -0.18 2.16
CA LEU A 122 -5.20 -0.77 0.84
C LEU A 122 -5.61 -2.24 0.78
N SER A 123 -6.20 -2.81 1.82
CA SER A 123 -6.52 -4.24 1.91
C SER A 123 -7.39 -4.70 0.74
N GLU A 124 -8.40 -3.92 0.39
CA GLU A 124 -9.28 -4.24 -0.74
C GLU A 124 -8.55 -4.17 -2.09
N VAL A 125 -7.71 -3.16 -2.28
CA VAL A 125 -6.91 -2.99 -3.51
C VAL A 125 -5.94 -4.15 -3.65
N VAL A 126 -5.22 -4.49 -2.59
CA VAL A 126 -4.27 -5.61 -2.57
C VAL A 126 -4.99 -6.95 -2.82
N ALA A 127 -6.18 -7.14 -2.25
CA ALA A 127 -6.97 -8.34 -2.49
C ALA A 127 -7.41 -8.45 -3.96
N LYS A 128 -7.90 -7.36 -4.55
CA LYS A 128 -8.29 -7.31 -5.97
C LYS A 128 -7.09 -7.57 -6.89
N ASP A 129 -5.94 -6.98 -6.63
CA ASP A 129 -4.72 -7.20 -7.40
C ASP A 129 -4.25 -8.67 -7.36
N LYS A 130 -4.36 -9.32 -6.20
CA LYS A 130 -4.06 -10.76 -6.07
C LYS A 130 -5.00 -11.61 -6.93
N VAL A 131 -6.29 -11.32 -6.91
CA VAL A 131 -7.28 -12.04 -7.74
C VAL A 131 -6.99 -11.84 -9.22
N ILE A 132 -6.75 -10.61 -9.66
CA ILE A 132 -6.40 -10.28 -11.05
C ILE A 132 -5.12 -11.01 -11.48
N SER A 133 -4.09 -11.00 -10.63
CA SER A 133 -2.83 -11.68 -10.91
C SER A 133 -2.99 -13.19 -11.00
N ARG A 134 -3.82 -13.78 -10.15
CA ARG A 134 -4.17 -15.19 -10.19
C ARG A 134 -4.90 -15.55 -11.48
N LEU A 135 -5.94 -14.80 -11.83
CA LEU A 135 -6.71 -15.03 -13.07
C LEU A 135 -5.83 -14.89 -14.32
N ARG A 136 -4.94 -13.89 -14.35
CA ARG A 136 -3.97 -13.74 -15.45
C ARG A 136 -3.04 -14.93 -15.54
N LYS A 137 -2.57 -15.46 -14.41
CA LYS A 137 -1.71 -16.64 -14.36
C LYS A 137 -2.44 -17.90 -14.83
N GLU A 138 -3.68 -18.10 -14.40
CA GLU A 138 -4.53 -19.21 -14.85
C GLU A 138 -4.76 -19.13 -16.36
N LEU A 139 -5.14 -17.97 -16.89
CA LEU A 139 -5.28 -17.76 -18.33
C LEU A 139 -3.98 -17.97 -19.11
N SER A 140 -2.84 -17.57 -18.57
CA SER A 140 -1.55 -17.73 -19.24
C SER A 140 -1.01 -19.16 -19.16
N SER A 141 -1.36 -19.95 -18.14
CA SER A 141 -0.87 -21.32 -17.98
C SER A 141 -1.66 -22.35 -18.78
N GLU A 142 -2.96 -22.10 -19.03
CA GLU A 142 -3.79 -23.04 -19.78
C GLU A 142 -3.71 -22.86 -21.30
N ASP A 143 -3.32 -21.67 -21.79
CA ASP A 143 -3.44 -21.27 -23.19
C ASP A 143 -2.15 -20.75 -23.84
N ALA A 144 -1.03 -20.71 -23.09
CA ALA A 144 0.19 -20.10 -23.58
C ALA A 144 1.35 -21.10 -23.65
N PHE A 145 1.86 -21.29 -24.82
CA PHE A 145 3.15 -21.92 -25.06
C PHE A 145 4.23 -20.83 -25.16
N HIS A 146 5.01 -20.65 -24.09
CA HIS A 146 6.07 -19.61 -24.01
C HIS A 146 5.63 -18.19 -24.38
N GLY A 147 4.38 -17.81 -24.05
CA GLY A 147 3.81 -16.48 -24.35
C GLY A 147 2.97 -16.42 -25.62
N ILE A 148 2.93 -17.47 -26.41
CA ILE A 148 2.07 -17.58 -27.59
C ILE A 148 0.72 -18.18 -27.19
N LEU A 149 -0.37 -17.42 -27.36
CA LEU A 149 -1.72 -17.85 -27.01
C LEU A 149 -2.37 -18.63 -28.15
N GLY A 150 -2.98 -19.78 -27.86
CA GLY A 150 -3.78 -20.53 -28.83
C GLY A 150 -4.13 -21.94 -28.38
N LYS A 151 -5.41 -22.35 -28.59
CA LYS A 151 -5.95 -23.70 -28.32
C LYS A 151 -6.43 -24.44 -29.54
N SER A 152 -6.36 -23.83 -30.71
CA SER A 152 -6.79 -24.51 -31.94
C SER A 152 -5.87 -25.70 -32.23
N ALA A 153 -6.42 -26.74 -32.88
CA ALA A 153 -5.63 -27.90 -33.30
C ALA A 153 -4.39 -27.51 -34.15
N ALA A 154 -4.52 -26.45 -34.94
CA ALA A 154 -3.42 -25.91 -35.73
C ALA A 154 -2.32 -25.30 -34.84
N MET A 155 -2.70 -24.58 -33.76
CA MET A 155 -1.72 -24.00 -32.83
C MET A 155 -1.02 -25.07 -31.98
N VAL A 156 -1.73 -26.11 -31.58
CA VAL A 156 -1.12 -27.26 -30.89
C VAL A 156 -0.06 -27.90 -31.74
N GLN A 157 -0.32 -28.13 -33.04
CA GLN A 157 0.68 -28.64 -33.99
C GLN A 157 1.89 -27.71 -34.13
N VAL A 158 1.68 -26.40 -34.12
CA VAL A 158 2.79 -25.42 -34.14
C VAL A 158 3.62 -25.53 -32.86
N PHE A 159 3.00 -25.68 -31.69
CA PHE A 159 3.72 -25.86 -30.43
C PHE A 159 4.54 -27.14 -30.40
N ASP A 160 4.01 -28.25 -30.94
CA ASP A 160 4.73 -29.51 -31.06
C ASP A 160 5.93 -29.36 -31.99
N LEU A 161 5.77 -28.66 -33.13
CA LEU A 161 6.84 -28.37 -34.07
C LEU A 161 7.94 -27.52 -33.44
N ILE A 162 7.56 -26.44 -32.71
CA ILE A 162 8.53 -25.60 -32.00
C ILE A 162 9.31 -26.42 -30.96
N SER A 163 8.60 -27.24 -30.16
CA SER A 163 9.21 -28.10 -29.15
C SER A 163 10.20 -29.11 -29.77
N SER A 164 9.85 -29.67 -30.91
CA SER A 164 10.71 -30.59 -31.64
C SER A 164 11.94 -29.91 -32.25
N ALA A 165 11.72 -28.72 -32.84
CA ALA A 165 12.81 -27.92 -33.41
C ALA A 165 13.83 -27.44 -32.36
N ALA A 166 13.32 -27.07 -31.16
CA ALA A 166 14.15 -26.62 -30.04
C ALA A 166 15.14 -27.71 -29.50
N GLN A 167 14.91 -28.96 -29.83
CA GLN A 167 15.84 -30.08 -29.50
C GLN A 167 16.96 -30.27 -30.53
N SER A 168 17.02 -29.47 -31.57
CA SER A 168 17.94 -29.56 -32.68
C SER A 168 18.68 -28.23 -32.89
N GLU A 169 19.93 -28.28 -33.34
CA GLU A 169 20.68 -27.08 -33.76
C GLU A 169 20.41 -26.69 -35.21
N ALA A 170 19.44 -27.32 -35.88
CA ALA A 170 19.09 -27.03 -37.26
C ALA A 170 18.44 -25.64 -37.41
N PRO A 171 18.75 -24.89 -38.44
CA PRO A 171 18.11 -23.60 -38.67
C PRO A 171 16.62 -23.76 -38.97
N VAL A 172 15.77 -22.92 -38.31
CA VAL A 172 14.31 -22.93 -38.51
C VAL A 172 13.90 -21.68 -39.27
N ILE A 173 13.05 -21.85 -40.30
CA ILE A 173 12.47 -20.75 -41.06
C ILE A 173 10.97 -20.68 -40.76
N ILE A 174 10.49 -19.52 -40.36
CA ILE A 174 9.06 -19.26 -40.08
C ILE A 174 8.45 -18.47 -41.21
N TYR A 175 7.45 -19.06 -41.87
CA TYR A 175 6.67 -18.40 -42.94
C TYR A 175 5.34 -17.91 -42.41
N GLY A 176 4.88 -16.77 -42.91
CA GLY A 176 3.56 -16.22 -42.64
C GLY A 176 3.42 -14.79 -43.18
N GLU A 177 2.18 -14.32 -43.32
CA GLU A 177 1.90 -12.97 -43.77
C GLU A 177 2.42 -11.89 -42.79
N SER A 178 2.54 -10.64 -43.26
CA SER A 178 2.96 -9.53 -42.42
C SER A 178 1.95 -9.32 -41.27
N GLY A 179 2.43 -9.15 -40.06
CA GLY A 179 1.59 -8.92 -38.86
C GLY A 179 1.09 -10.19 -38.16
N THR A 180 1.47 -11.40 -38.58
CA THR A 180 1.05 -12.66 -37.95
C THR A 180 1.81 -13.07 -36.72
N GLY A 181 2.63 -12.18 -36.14
CA GLY A 181 3.35 -12.45 -34.87
C GLY A 181 4.57 -13.34 -34.98
N LYS A 182 5.23 -13.43 -36.17
CA LYS A 182 6.45 -14.27 -36.37
C LYS A 182 7.62 -13.92 -35.47
N SER A 183 7.63 -12.75 -34.88
CA SER A 183 8.70 -12.27 -34.00
C SER A 183 8.38 -12.39 -32.51
N LEU A 184 7.24 -12.96 -32.18
CA LEU A 184 6.91 -13.32 -30.80
C LEU A 184 7.70 -14.56 -30.41
#